data_b35c73657fc72d5873d8dfac37e3b699
#
_entry.id   b35c73657fc72d5873d8dfac37e3b699
#
_cell.length_a   1.000
_cell.length_b   1.000
_cell.length_c   1.000
_cell.angle_alpha   90.00
_cell.angle_beta   90.00
_cell.angle_gamma   90.00
#
_symmetry.space_group_name_H-M   'P 1'
#
loop_
_entity.id
_entity.type
_entity.pdbx_description
1 polymer ?
#
loop_
_entity_poly.entity_id
_entity_poly.type
_entity_poly.pdbx_seq_one_letter_code
_entity_poly.pdbx_strand_id
1 'polypeptide(L)'
;NTIVSNLSMVDDTLSWDDSDGSACGAIFKLKATSGYGKTIVFANGGDRGKDNTPEVRIYGEDPTVIFEYGIGGDFKKNSSSWILQEWKEPKTERQWGYYRVLHENGSEVKVKELTVDPGKKLSMQRHQQRAEHWFVSEGEASVYGLDVATDITLEKYGKHKSLHIRKDQWHMLANETDKPLKVVEIQYGENCVEEDIERK
;
A
#
# COMPACT_ATOMS: atom_id res chain seq x y z
N ASN A 1 -12.80 17.19 -14.86
CA ASN A 1 -12.43 17.26 -16.30
C ASN A 1 -11.60 18.50 -16.67
N THR A 2 -11.72 19.63 -15.97
CA THR A 2 -11.05 20.90 -16.30
C THR A 2 -9.51 20.77 -16.41
N ILE A 3 -8.88 19.92 -15.64
CA ILE A 3 -7.40 19.74 -15.73
C ILE A 3 -7.01 19.03 -17.02
N VAL A 4 -7.70 17.96 -17.38
CA VAL A 4 -7.38 17.14 -18.55
C VAL A 4 -7.66 17.92 -19.85
N SER A 5 -8.76 18.66 -19.91
CA SER A 5 -9.12 19.46 -21.08
C SER A 5 -8.18 20.65 -21.35
N ASN A 6 -7.32 21.01 -20.39
CA ASN A 6 -6.31 22.07 -20.56
C ASN A 6 -4.92 21.55 -20.98
N LEU A 7 -4.77 20.23 -21.17
CA LEU A 7 -3.51 19.69 -21.71
C LEU A 7 -3.45 19.93 -23.22
N SER A 8 -2.35 20.48 -23.70
CA SER A 8 -2.15 20.83 -25.12
C SER A 8 -2.24 19.65 -26.11
N MET A 9 -2.14 18.43 -25.59
CA MET A 9 -2.25 17.18 -26.37
C MET A 9 -3.65 16.56 -26.34
N VAL A 10 -4.62 17.21 -25.68
CA VAL A 10 -6.00 16.72 -25.55
C VAL A 10 -6.91 17.61 -26.37
N ASP A 11 -7.50 17.07 -27.44
CA ASP A 11 -8.42 17.79 -28.30
C ASP A 11 -9.82 17.90 -27.67
N ASP A 12 -10.27 16.84 -26.99
CA ASP A 12 -11.58 16.82 -26.33
C ASP A 12 -11.62 15.85 -25.15
N THR A 13 -12.62 16.01 -24.29
CA THR A 13 -12.86 15.14 -23.12
C THR A 13 -14.29 14.63 -23.11
N LEU A 14 -14.44 13.33 -22.83
CA LEU A 14 -15.73 12.65 -22.78
C LEU A 14 -15.97 12.09 -21.37
N SER A 15 -17.16 12.31 -20.84
CA SER A 15 -17.63 11.68 -19.61
C SER A 15 -18.66 10.59 -19.92
N TRP A 16 -18.55 9.47 -19.21
CA TRP A 16 -19.49 8.33 -19.32
C TRP A 16 -19.73 7.72 -17.93
N ASP A 17 -20.74 6.85 -17.86
CA ASP A 17 -20.96 6.01 -16.70
C ASP A 17 -20.03 4.78 -16.79
N ASP A 18 -19.15 4.62 -15.80
CA ASP A 18 -18.20 3.51 -15.65
C ASP A 18 -18.54 2.59 -14.46
N SER A 19 -19.78 2.61 -14.00
CA SER A 19 -20.26 1.80 -12.88
C SER A 19 -20.10 0.29 -13.08
N ASP A 20 -20.02 -0.14 -14.35
CA ASP A 20 -19.72 -1.53 -14.75
C ASP A 20 -18.21 -1.84 -14.81
N GLY A 21 -17.35 -0.88 -14.50
CA GLY A 21 -15.90 -1.01 -14.55
C GLY A 21 -15.31 -0.99 -15.97
N SER A 22 -16.09 -0.55 -16.99
CA SER A 22 -15.66 -0.51 -18.38
C SER A 22 -15.76 0.89 -19.00
N ALA A 23 -15.05 1.09 -20.11
CA ALA A 23 -15.18 2.26 -20.97
C ALA A 23 -16.11 2.01 -22.20
N CYS A 24 -16.91 0.94 -22.16
CA CYS A 24 -17.85 0.62 -23.25
C CYS A 24 -18.81 1.77 -23.55
N GLY A 25 -19.27 2.48 -22.51
CA GLY A 25 -20.12 3.67 -22.65
C GLY A 25 -19.43 4.81 -23.39
N ALA A 26 -18.12 4.99 -23.23
CA ALA A 26 -17.35 5.98 -23.98
C ALA A 26 -17.26 5.61 -25.47
N ILE A 27 -16.93 4.35 -25.79
CA ILE A 27 -16.88 3.85 -27.18
C ILE A 27 -18.24 4.01 -27.85
N PHE A 28 -19.32 3.63 -27.15
CA PHE A 28 -20.67 3.79 -27.65
C PHE A 28 -21.01 5.24 -27.99
N LYS A 29 -20.71 6.18 -27.08
CA LYS A 29 -20.93 7.62 -27.33
C LYS A 29 -20.12 8.13 -28.52
N LEU A 30 -18.85 7.74 -28.62
CA LEU A 30 -18.00 8.14 -29.75
C LEU A 30 -18.54 7.61 -31.09
N LYS A 31 -18.99 6.37 -31.14
CA LYS A 31 -19.62 5.80 -32.35
C LYS A 31 -20.88 6.56 -32.77
N ALA A 32 -21.70 6.96 -31.79
CA ALA A 32 -22.92 7.72 -32.05
C ALA A 32 -22.67 9.13 -32.53
N THR A 33 -21.58 9.78 -32.12
CA THR A 33 -21.30 11.19 -32.40
C THR A 33 -20.33 11.40 -33.58
N SER A 34 -19.46 10.43 -33.86
CA SER A 34 -18.37 10.60 -34.85
C SER A 34 -18.78 10.41 -36.32
N GLY A 35 -20.00 9.99 -36.59
CA GLY A 35 -20.48 9.72 -37.97
C GLY A 35 -19.95 8.38 -38.53
N TYR A 36 -20.58 7.92 -39.64
CA TYR A 36 -20.19 6.67 -40.30
C TYR A 36 -18.76 6.72 -40.85
N GLY A 37 -17.97 5.67 -40.61
CA GLY A 37 -16.69 5.45 -41.27
C GLY A 37 -15.45 5.93 -40.51
N LYS A 38 -15.57 6.43 -39.26
CA LYS A 38 -14.41 6.75 -38.41
C LYS A 38 -13.99 5.55 -37.60
N THR A 39 -12.68 5.33 -37.51
CA THR A 39 -12.06 4.31 -36.68
C THR A 39 -11.78 4.89 -35.30
N ILE A 40 -12.14 4.16 -34.27
CA ILE A 40 -11.81 4.47 -32.87
C ILE A 40 -10.58 3.64 -32.49
N VAL A 41 -9.51 4.28 -32.07
CA VAL A 41 -8.35 3.60 -31.46
C VAL A 41 -8.51 3.66 -29.94
N PHE A 42 -8.68 2.49 -29.32
CA PHE A 42 -8.75 2.36 -27.88
C PHE A 42 -7.36 1.99 -27.35
N ALA A 43 -6.62 3.00 -26.90
CA ALA A 43 -5.24 2.89 -26.48
C ALA A 43 -5.13 2.54 -24.99
N ASN A 44 -4.38 1.51 -24.67
CA ASN A 44 -4.14 1.02 -23.32
C ASN A 44 -2.65 0.99 -23.01
N GLY A 45 -2.32 1.35 -21.77
CA GLY A 45 -0.95 1.29 -21.25
C GLY A 45 -0.84 0.45 -19.98
N GLY A 46 0.39 0.30 -19.50
CA GLY A 46 0.69 -0.43 -18.27
C GLY A 46 0.38 -1.92 -18.38
N ASP A 47 -0.39 -2.42 -17.43
CA ASP A 47 -0.74 -3.83 -17.25
C ASP A 47 -1.98 -4.30 -18.04
N ARG A 48 -2.54 -3.44 -18.91
CA ARG A 48 -3.69 -3.78 -19.75
C ARG A 48 -3.26 -4.57 -20.97
N GLY A 49 -3.96 -5.67 -21.23
CA GLY A 49 -3.80 -6.52 -22.40
C GLY A 49 -5.14 -7.04 -22.88
N LYS A 50 -5.16 -7.82 -23.94
CA LYS A 50 -6.39 -8.33 -24.59
C LYS A 50 -7.28 -9.13 -23.60
N ASP A 51 -6.67 -9.88 -22.70
CA ASP A 51 -7.37 -10.80 -21.79
C ASP A 51 -8.00 -10.09 -20.61
N ASN A 52 -7.53 -8.89 -20.24
CA ASN A 52 -7.99 -8.13 -19.07
C ASN A 52 -8.63 -6.77 -19.44
N THR A 53 -9.00 -6.57 -20.71
CA THR A 53 -9.69 -5.38 -21.20
C THR A 53 -11.17 -5.71 -21.43
N PRO A 54 -12.11 -5.27 -20.57
CA PRO A 54 -13.53 -5.62 -20.66
C PRO A 54 -14.18 -5.26 -21.99
N GLU A 55 -13.74 -4.16 -22.58
CA GLU A 55 -14.24 -3.62 -23.86
C GLU A 55 -14.06 -4.57 -25.04
N VAL A 56 -13.07 -5.46 -24.98
CA VAL A 56 -12.81 -6.47 -26.02
C VAL A 56 -13.98 -7.46 -26.14
N ARG A 57 -14.70 -7.72 -25.07
CA ARG A 57 -15.87 -8.63 -25.12
C ARG A 57 -16.99 -8.11 -26.01
N ILE A 58 -17.14 -6.80 -26.09
CA ILE A 58 -18.23 -6.13 -26.83
C ILE A 58 -17.75 -5.66 -28.19
N TYR A 59 -16.54 -5.11 -28.26
CA TYR A 59 -16.03 -4.43 -29.46
C TYR A 59 -14.84 -5.15 -30.11
N GLY A 60 -14.41 -6.30 -29.61
CA GLY A 60 -13.23 -7.00 -30.14
C GLY A 60 -13.33 -7.49 -31.59
N GLU A 61 -14.56 -7.72 -32.07
CA GLU A 61 -14.84 -8.07 -33.48
C GLU A 61 -15.35 -6.90 -34.30
N ASP A 62 -15.47 -5.71 -33.73
CA ASP A 62 -15.93 -4.52 -34.42
C ASP A 62 -14.78 -3.91 -35.24
N PRO A 63 -14.85 -3.93 -36.58
CA PRO A 63 -13.77 -3.46 -37.44
C PRO A 63 -13.50 -1.95 -37.34
N THR A 64 -14.41 -1.20 -36.70
CA THR A 64 -14.25 0.23 -36.46
C THR A 64 -13.60 0.56 -35.12
N VAL A 65 -13.26 -0.46 -34.29
CA VAL A 65 -12.59 -0.28 -33.02
C VAL A 65 -11.27 -1.06 -33.00
N ILE A 66 -10.17 -0.36 -32.92
CA ILE A 66 -8.83 -0.93 -32.86
C ILE A 66 -8.36 -0.84 -31.39
N PHE A 67 -7.89 -1.95 -30.84
CA PHE A 67 -7.28 -2.00 -29.51
C PHE A 67 -5.77 -1.95 -29.64
N GLU A 68 -5.15 -0.93 -29.04
CA GLU A 68 -3.69 -0.81 -28.92
C GLU A 68 -3.27 -0.95 -27.48
N TYR A 69 -2.18 -1.70 -27.25
CA TYR A 69 -1.63 -2.01 -25.94
C TYR A 69 -0.17 -1.57 -25.84
N GLY A 70 0.33 -1.44 -24.59
CA GLY A 70 1.70 -1.02 -24.35
C GLY A 70 1.97 0.47 -24.62
N ILE A 71 0.92 1.28 -24.77
CA ILE A 71 1.08 2.72 -25.01
C ILE A 71 1.67 3.37 -23.75
N GLY A 72 2.83 4.02 -23.91
CA GLY A 72 3.58 4.62 -22.81
C GLY A 72 4.44 3.64 -22.01
N GLY A 73 4.51 2.37 -22.45
CA GLY A 73 5.31 1.29 -21.85
C GLY A 73 4.52 0.34 -20.96
N ASP A 74 5.11 -0.83 -20.70
CA ASP A 74 4.47 -1.93 -19.98
C ASP A 74 4.49 -1.77 -18.46
N PHE A 75 5.26 -0.81 -17.94
CA PHE A 75 5.37 -0.54 -16.52
C PHE A 75 4.31 0.46 -16.04
N LYS A 76 3.36 -0.03 -15.26
CA LYS A 76 2.43 0.82 -14.51
C LYS A 76 3.15 1.46 -13.33
N LYS A 77 3.69 2.66 -13.52
CA LYS A 77 4.37 3.40 -12.45
C LYS A 77 3.45 3.79 -11.30
N ASN A 78 2.18 4.13 -11.60
CA ASN A 78 1.19 4.53 -10.62
C ASN A 78 -0.22 4.10 -11.04
N SER A 79 -1.09 3.83 -10.08
CA SER A 79 -2.53 3.69 -10.31
C SER A 79 -3.31 4.56 -9.34
N SER A 80 -4.49 5.03 -9.73
CA SER A 80 -5.37 5.79 -8.84
C SER A 80 -5.72 5.02 -7.56
N SER A 81 -5.87 3.70 -7.66
CA SER A 81 -6.09 2.83 -6.49
C SER A 81 -4.89 2.82 -5.53
N TRP A 82 -3.65 2.76 -6.04
CA TRP A 82 -2.45 2.85 -5.20
C TRP A 82 -2.30 4.21 -4.53
N ILE A 83 -2.54 5.29 -5.29
CA ILE A 83 -2.50 6.66 -4.77
C ILE A 83 -3.57 6.84 -3.68
N LEU A 84 -4.80 6.35 -3.91
CA LEU A 84 -5.88 6.41 -2.94
C LEU A 84 -5.57 5.59 -1.67
N GLN A 85 -4.95 4.42 -1.81
CA GLN A 85 -4.52 3.61 -0.68
C GLN A 85 -3.40 4.31 0.11
N GLU A 86 -2.45 4.94 -0.58
CA GLU A 86 -1.39 5.70 0.07
C GLU A 86 -1.90 6.95 0.79
N TRP A 87 -2.98 7.56 0.31
CA TRP A 87 -3.66 8.66 1.00
C TRP A 87 -4.47 8.19 2.21
N LYS A 88 -5.07 7.00 2.15
CA LYS A 88 -5.84 6.43 3.27
C LYS A 88 -4.94 5.93 4.40
N GLU A 89 -3.79 5.38 4.04
CA GLU A 89 -2.84 4.77 4.96
C GLU A 89 -1.42 5.30 4.66
N PRO A 90 -1.15 6.58 4.98
CA PRO A 90 0.13 7.19 4.67
C PRO A 90 1.27 6.48 5.40
N LYS A 91 2.39 6.33 4.70
CA LYS A 91 3.63 5.83 5.29
C LYS A 91 4.27 6.90 6.15
N THR A 92 4.69 6.52 7.34
CA THR A 92 5.57 7.32 8.17
C THR A 92 6.97 6.75 8.08
N GLU A 93 7.83 7.42 7.31
CA GLU A 93 9.22 7.00 7.06
C GLU A 93 10.10 7.14 8.32
N ARG A 94 11.02 6.19 8.51
CA ARG A 94 12.01 6.13 9.58
C ARG A 94 13.35 5.65 9.03
N GLN A 95 14.43 5.77 9.79
CA GLN A 95 15.76 5.29 9.37
C GLN A 95 15.85 3.77 9.24
N TRP A 96 14.90 3.05 9.81
CA TRP A 96 14.83 1.60 9.79
C TRP A 96 13.84 1.04 8.75
N GLY A 97 13.13 1.88 8.02
CA GLY A 97 12.05 1.54 7.09
C GLY A 97 10.86 2.47 7.29
N TYR A 98 9.67 1.94 7.44
CA TYR A 98 8.47 2.77 7.65
C TYR A 98 7.39 2.01 8.43
N TYR A 99 6.37 2.76 8.88
CA TYR A 99 5.14 2.16 9.38
C TYR A 99 3.90 2.83 8.78
N ARG A 100 2.78 2.12 8.87
CA ARG A 100 1.44 2.63 8.56
C ARG A 100 0.54 2.41 9.76
N VAL A 101 -0.34 3.37 10.05
CA VAL A 101 -1.42 3.18 11.02
C VAL A 101 -2.58 2.54 10.29
N LEU A 102 -2.95 1.33 10.67
CA LEU A 102 -4.06 0.57 10.07
C LEU A 102 -5.38 0.86 10.77
N HIS A 103 -5.31 1.09 12.09
CA HIS A 103 -6.48 1.38 12.92
C HIS A 103 -6.08 2.16 14.15
N GLU A 104 -6.93 3.08 14.57
CA GLU A 104 -6.80 3.84 15.82
C GLU A 104 -8.17 4.05 16.43
N ASN A 105 -8.32 3.69 17.71
CA ASN A 105 -9.55 3.91 18.47
C ASN A 105 -9.24 4.73 19.73
N GLY A 106 -9.39 6.03 19.60
CA GLY A 106 -8.96 6.95 20.64
C GLY A 106 -7.48 6.81 20.99
N SER A 107 -7.15 6.95 22.28
CA SER A 107 -5.80 6.75 22.78
C SER A 107 -5.53 5.33 23.32
N GLU A 108 -6.55 4.47 23.39
CA GLU A 108 -6.45 3.18 24.07
C GLU A 108 -5.93 2.04 23.20
N VAL A 109 -6.20 2.10 21.90
CA VAL A 109 -5.78 1.06 20.94
C VAL A 109 -5.26 1.70 19.66
N LYS A 110 -4.10 1.25 19.21
CA LYS A 110 -3.51 1.61 17.91
C LYS A 110 -2.92 0.37 17.24
N VAL A 111 -3.24 0.17 15.97
CA VAL A 111 -2.70 -0.92 15.15
C VAL A 111 -1.82 -0.33 14.07
N LYS A 112 -0.58 -0.83 13.98
CA LYS A 112 0.38 -0.42 12.96
C LYS A 112 0.88 -1.64 12.18
N GLU A 113 1.22 -1.43 10.92
CA GLU A 113 2.10 -2.32 10.17
C GLU A 113 3.48 -1.67 10.07
N LEU A 114 4.48 -2.35 10.62
CA LEU A 114 5.88 -1.97 10.54
C LEU A 114 6.54 -2.72 9.38
N THR A 115 7.26 -2.02 8.52
CA THR A 115 8.17 -2.63 7.53
C THR A 115 9.59 -2.24 7.89
N VAL A 116 10.40 -3.22 8.24
CA VAL A 116 11.80 -3.03 8.64
C VAL A 116 12.70 -3.52 7.50
N ASP A 117 13.52 -2.61 6.98
CA ASP A 117 14.43 -2.90 5.88
C ASP A 117 15.52 -3.92 6.28
N PRO A 118 16.11 -4.64 5.31
CA PRO A 118 17.21 -5.56 5.55
C PRO A 118 18.36 -4.93 6.35
N GLY A 119 18.81 -5.60 7.40
CA GLY A 119 19.91 -5.15 8.25
C GLY A 119 19.59 -3.93 9.13
N LYS A 120 18.33 -3.53 9.23
CA LYS A 120 17.90 -2.39 10.05
C LYS A 120 17.24 -2.82 11.36
N LYS A 121 17.20 -1.88 12.30
CA LYS A 121 16.62 -2.11 13.63
C LYS A 121 16.02 -0.82 14.18
N LEU A 122 14.99 -0.98 15.02
CA LEU A 122 14.44 0.08 15.84
C LEU A 122 15.38 0.41 17.01
N SER A 123 15.09 1.46 17.76
CA SER A 123 15.79 1.76 19.02
C SER A 123 15.44 0.72 20.10
N MET A 124 16.34 0.50 21.06
CA MET A 124 15.98 -0.14 22.31
C MET A 124 15.05 0.81 23.07
N GLN A 125 13.83 0.35 23.38
CA GLN A 125 12.76 1.20 23.91
C GLN A 125 11.88 0.49 24.91
N ARG A 126 11.15 1.25 25.74
CA ARG A 126 10.06 0.76 26.60
C ARG A 126 8.93 1.76 26.66
N HIS A 127 7.76 1.30 27.13
CA HIS A 127 6.54 2.07 27.25
C HIS A 127 5.95 1.88 28.64
N GLN A 128 5.51 2.99 29.27
CA GLN A 128 4.95 2.96 30.61
C GLN A 128 3.43 2.79 30.62
N GLN A 129 2.74 3.31 29.59
CA GLN A 129 1.28 3.40 29.55
C GLN A 129 0.63 2.35 28.65
N ARG A 130 1.43 1.68 27.76
CA ARG A 130 0.94 0.67 26.84
C ARG A 130 1.73 -0.61 26.86
N ALA A 131 1.08 -1.69 26.48
CA ALA A 131 1.67 -2.97 26.10
C ALA A 131 1.53 -3.13 24.58
N GLU A 132 2.28 -4.07 24.00
CA GLU A 132 2.24 -4.33 22.56
C GLU A 132 2.10 -5.83 22.29
N HIS A 133 1.32 -6.17 21.27
CA HIS A 133 1.27 -7.51 20.72
C HIS A 133 1.75 -7.47 19.28
N TRP A 134 2.80 -8.22 18.97
CA TRP A 134 3.40 -8.26 17.64
C TRP A 134 3.10 -9.57 16.94
N PHE A 135 2.77 -9.49 15.66
CA PHE A 135 2.57 -10.63 14.77
C PHE A 135 3.46 -10.47 13.52
N VAL A 136 4.35 -11.43 13.28
CA VAL A 136 5.22 -11.42 12.11
C VAL A 136 4.42 -11.88 10.89
N SER A 137 4.08 -10.94 10.01
CA SER A 137 3.33 -11.24 8.78
C SER A 137 4.23 -11.67 7.62
N GLU A 138 5.50 -11.19 7.62
CA GLU A 138 6.50 -11.54 6.59
C GLU A 138 7.92 -11.47 7.15
N GLY A 139 8.80 -12.39 6.75
CA GLY A 139 10.19 -12.42 7.17
C GLY A 139 10.44 -13.09 8.52
N GLU A 140 11.56 -12.76 9.14
CA GLU A 140 11.99 -13.22 10.47
C GLU A 140 12.40 -12.02 11.31
N ALA A 141 11.81 -11.88 12.49
CA ALA A 141 12.09 -10.84 13.46
C ALA A 141 13.12 -11.32 14.48
N SER A 142 14.19 -10.54 14.69
CA SER A 142 15.08 -10.66 15.84
C SER A 142 14.61 -9.66 16.90
N VAL A 143 14.25 -10.15 18.08
CA VAL A 143 13.73 -9.33 19.18
C VAL A 143 14.74 -9.37 20.34
N TYR A 144 15.28 -8.20 20.64
CA TYR A 144 16.18 -8.01 21.76
C TYR A 144 15.41 -7.47 22.95
N GLY A 145 15.64 -8.03 24.12
CA GLY A 145 15.13 -7.57 25.40
C GLY A 145 16.26 -7.21 26.35
N LEU A 146 15.93 -6.43 27.38
CA LEU A 146 16.80 -6.23 28.52
C LEU A 146 16.08 -6.81 29.77
N ASP A 147 16.69 -7.77 30.42
CA ASP A 147 16.21 -8.28 31.70
C ASP A 147 16.71 -7.39 32.86
N VAL A 148 16.16 -7.62 34.05
CA VAL A 148 16.41 -6.84 35.27
C VAL A 148 17.91 -6.80 35.65
N ALA A 149 18.69 -7.78 35.19
CA ALA A 149 20.14 -7.90 35.40
C ALA A 149 21.00 -7.22 34.33
N THR A 150 20.41 -6.44 33.39
CA THR A 150 21.11 -5.83 32.24
C THR A 150 21.61 -6.82 31.18
N ASP A 151 21.22 -8.08 31.26
CA ASP A 151 21.54 -9.07 30.23
C ASP A 151 20.66 -8.87 29.01
N ILE A 152 21.28 -8.83 27.82
CA ILE A 152 20.57 -8.74 26.55
C ILE A 152 20.08 -10.14 26.18
N THR A 153 18.78 -10.29 26.08
CA THR A 153 18.16 -11.49 25.53
C THR A 153 17.89 -11.32 24.03
N LEU A 154 18.02 -12.37 23.26
CA LEU A 154 17.68 -12.41 21.83
C LEU A 154 16.76 -13.59 21.57
N GLU A 155 15.60 -13.29 20.99
CA GLU A 155 14.67 -14.30 20.52
C GLU A 155 14.34 -14.06 19.05
N LYS A 156 14.13 -15.14 18.29
CA LYS A 156 13.79 -15.09 16.87
C LYS A 156 12.37 -15.58 16.62
N TYR A 157 11.63 -14.80 15.84
CA TYR A 157 10.24 -15.08 15.48
C TYR A 157 10.09 -15.10 13.98
N GLY A 158 9.88 -16.30 13.42
CA GLY A 158 9.59 -16.46 12.00
C GLY A 158 8.16 -16.06 11.65
N LYS A 159 7.86 -16.09 10.36
CA LYS A 159 6.53 -15.78 9.81
C LYS A 159 5.41 -16.51 10.55
N HIS A 160 4.32 -15.79 10.83
CA HIS A 160 3.12 -16.22 11.54
C HIS A 160 3.33 -16.54 13.04
N LYS A 161 4.45 -16.13 13.62
CA LYS A 161 4.65 -16.15 15.07
C LYS A 161 4.27 -14.80 15.66
N SER A 162 3.86 -14.84 16.92
CA SER A 162 3.51 -13.65 17.70
C SER A 162 4.23 -13.64 19.05
N LEU A 163 4.36 -12.44 19.58
CA LEU A 163 4.93 -12.21 20.91
C LEU A 163 4.20 -11.05 21.59
N HIS A 164 4.34 -11.00 22.90
CA HIS A 164 3.73 -9.98 23.74
C HIS A 164 4.83 -9.19 24.47
N ILE A 165 4.80 -7.87 24.33
CA ILE A 165 5.65 -6.92 25.03
C ILE A 165 4.83 -6.28 26.14
N ARG A 166 5.26 -6.44 27.39
CA ARG A 166 4.57 -5.86 28.56
C ARG A 166 4.94 -4.39 28.74
N LYS A 167 4.13 -3.66 29.49
CA LYS A 167 4.50 -2.34 30.00
C LYS A 167 5.86 -2.42 30.70
N ASP A 168 6.66 -1.38 30.58
CA ASP A 168 8.00 -1.23 31.15
C ASP A 168 9.06 -2.26 30.67
N GLN A 169 8.72 -3.14 29.76
CA GLN A 169 9.64 -4.11 29.18
C GLN A 169 10.52 -3.45 28.11
N TRP A 170 11.84 -3.45 28.31
CA TRP A 170 12.79 -3.03 27.29
C TRP A 170 12.79 -4.01 26.13
N HIS A 171 12.66 -3.48 24.93
CA HIS A 171 12.63 -4.28 23.70
C HIS A 171 13.17 -3.51 22.50
N MET A 172 13.66 -4.25 21.50
CA MET A 172 14.11 -3.72 20.24
C MET A 172 13.80 -4.73 19.13
N LEU A 173 13.13 -4.30 18.07
CA LEU A 173 12.90 -5.08 16.85
C LEU A 173 14.06 -4.88 15.89
N ALA A 174 14.59 -5.96 15.36
CA ALA A 174 15.62 -5.93 14.33
C ALA A 174 15.29 -6.91 13.19
N ASN A 175 15.67 -6.52 11.98
CA ASN A 175 15.70 -7.36 10.81
C ASN A 175 17.15 -7.70 10.46
N GLU A 176 17.61 -8.87 10.83
CA GLU A 176 18.98 -9.35 10.57
C GLU A 176 19.10 -10.14 9.27
N THR A 177 18.03 -10.16 8.47
CA THR A 177 17.98 -10.89 7.20
C THR A 177 18.23 -9.96 6.00
N ASP A 178 18.33 -10.55 4.82
CA ASP A 178 18.48 -9.86 3.53
C ASP A 178 17.14 -9.52 2.85
N LYS A 179 16.02 -9.82 3.52
CA LYS A 179 14.65 -9.58 3.02
C LYS A 179 13.90 -8.62 3.94
N PRO A 180 12.91 -7.90 3.44
CA PRO A 180 12.06 -7.06 4.29
C PRO A 180 11.36 -7.88 5.38
N LEU A 181 11.23 -7.29 6.56
CA LEU A 181 10.45 -7.82 7.67
C LEU A 181 9.17 -7.00 7.82
N LYS A 182 8.01 -7.66 7.92
CA LYS A 182 6.76 -6.99 8.27
C LYS A 182 6.17 -7.54 9.57
N VAL A 183 5.79 -6.62 10.43
CA VAL A 183 5.19 -6.91 11.73
C VAL A 183 3.91 -6.10 11.88
N VAL A 184 2.82 -6.78 12.22
CA VAL A 184 1.60 -6.11 12.70
C VAL A 184 1.76 -5.92 14.20
N GLU A 185 1.73 -4.66 14.62
CA GLU A 185 1.85 -4.22 16.01
C GLU A 185 0.50 -3.73 16.51
N ILE A 186 -0.02 -4.33 17.56
CA ILE A 186 -1.20 -3.89 18.28
C ILE A 186 -0.73 -3.27 19.60
N GLN A 187 -0.83 -1.95 19.70
CA GLN A 187 -0.60 -1.20 20.94
C GLN A 187 -1.91 -1.09 21.69
N TYR A 188 -1.90 -1.30 22.99
CA TYR A 188 -3.08 -1.17 23.83
C TYR A 188 -2.71 -0.81 25.27
N GLY A 189 -3.53 0.00 25.91
CA GLY A 189 -3.29 0.46 27.27
C GLY A 189 -4.03 1.75 27.60
N GLU A 190 -3.51 2.48 28.57
CA GLU A 190 -4.12 3.73 29.01
C GLU A 190 -3.93 4.86 27.97
N ASN A 191 -2.76 4.84 27.30
CA ASN A 191 -2.45 5.85 26.29
C ASN A 191 -1.41 5.32 25.29
N CYS A 192 -1.82 5.19 24.01
CA CYS A 192 -0.98 4.70 22.91
C CYS A 192 -0.42 5.87 22.08
N VAL A 193 0.20 6.85 22.73
CA VAL A 193 0.80 8.02 22.07
C VAL A 193 2.29 7.82 21.80
N GLU A 194 2.83 8.57 20.84
CA GLU A 194 4.25 8.45 20.46
C GLU A 194 5.20 8.96 21.56
N GLU A 195 4.73 9.86 22.42
CA GLU A 195 5.47 10.42 23.55
C GLU A 195 5.69 9.41 24.67
N ASP A 196 4.88 8.34 24.76
CA ASP A 196 5.07 7.22 25.71
C ASP A 196 6.19 6.30 25.24
N ILE A 197 7.39 6.85 25.04
CA ILE A 197 8.55 6.07 24.60
C ILE A 197 9.82 6.57 25.30
N GLU A 198 10.45 5.67 26.03
CA GLU A 198 11.80 5.86 26.58
C GLU A 198 12.79 5.05 25.74
N ARG A 199 13.92 5.66 25.36
CA ARG A 199 14.95 5.06 24.49
C ARG A 199 16.29 4.97 25.22
N LYS A 200 17.05 3.94 24.89
CA LYS A 200 18.45 3.75 25.28
C LYS A 200 19.38 3.87 24.08
#